data_e8ff9008c8880015e8157e392a5055ea
#
_entry.id   e8ff9008c8880015e8157e392a5055ea
#
_cell.length_a   1.000
_cell.length_b   1.000
_cell.length_c   1.000
_cell.angle_alpha   90.00
_cell.angle_beta   90.00
_cell.angle_gamma   90.00
#
_symmetry.space_group_name_H-M   'P 1'
#
loop_
_entity.id
_entity.type
_entity.pdbx_description
1 polymer ?
#
loop_
_entity_poly.entity_id
_entity_poly.type
_entity_poly.pdbx_seq_one_letter_code
_entity_poly.pdbx_strand_id
1 'polypeptide(L)'
;MASLKALRLPRPKTFCGLMSLQTGTEMIALALLFNKITGLYGLLAILTGYSLSVVQFSLYVYSVLALGILAFCLPHIRKQTPFQNLAFAWLYIIDTVVNTAYTTLFAVSWFLALEDVGPKQAEPTETDEPAMGGVLGAVDTTTSMTLIVMFTLIRVYFMFVVMAHTRSALLQYREGGQREWDDESQSSENPFAVGSPEGAGWKGKVGRTMVSVGRGYWLPSLAEKDEWARSMNSRFRGKASAA
;
A
#
# COMPACT_ATOMS: atom_id res chain seq x y z
N MET A 1 23.47 15.65 7.30
CA MET A 1 22.31 14.97 6.71
C MET A 1 22.39 13.52 7.10
N ALA A 2 21.55 13.10 8.06
CA ALA A 2 21.54 11.72 8.53
C ALA A 2 21.07 10.82 7.37
N SER A 3 21.95 9.96 6.92
CA SER A 3 21.67 8.92 5.93
C SER A 3 20.56 8.03 6.49
N LEU A 4 19.39 8.02 5.87
CA LEU A 4 18.33 7.02 6.06
C LEU A 4 18.84 5.66 5.53
N LYS A 5 20.02 5.23 5.98
CA LYS A 5 20.56 3.92 5.70
C LYS A 5 19.67 2.88 6.38
N ALA A 6 18.93 2.22 5.55
CA ALA A 6 18.44 0.87 5.76
C ALA A 6 17.25 0.71 6.73
N LEU A 7 16.13 1.38 6.50
CA LEU A 7 14.89 0.66 6.72
C LEU A 7 14.83 -0.45 5.65
N ARG A 8 15.32 -1.63 5.97
CA ARG A 8 15.17 -2.81 5.11
C ARG A 8 13.69 -3.20 5.13
N LEU A 9 12.91 -2.55 4.25
CA LEU A 9 11.51 -2.88 4.08
C LEU A 9 11.36 -4.38 3.79
N PRO A 10 10.44 -5.08 4.43
CA PRO A 10 10.20 -6.49 4.20
C PRO A 10 9.86 -6.71 2.72
N ARG A 11 10.48 -7.74 2.13
CA ARG A 11 10.33 -8.09 0.71
C ARG A 11 9.72 -9.48 0.63
N PRO A 12 8.39 -9.62 0.69
CA PRO A 12 7.75 -10.90 0.52
C PRO A 12 8.07 -11.46 -0.88
N LYS A 13 8.38 -12.75 -0.97
CA LYS A 13 8.63 -13.45 -2.24
C LYS A 13 7.37 -14.11 -2.78
N THR A 14 6.43 -14.38 -1.91
CA THR A 14 5.15 -15.03 -2.20
C THR A 14 4.04 -14.34 -1.42
N PHE A 15 2.81 -14.45 -1.91
CA PHE A 15 1.63 -13.98 -1.18
C PHE A 15 1.17 -15.07 -0.21
N CYS A 16 1.18 -14.79 1.09
CA CYS A 16 0.85 -15.74 2.17
C CYS A 16 1.59 -17.09 2.09
N GLY A 17 2.70 -17.19 1.37
CA GLY A 17 3.40 -18.46 1.16
C GLY A 17 2.76 -19.42 0.15
N LEU A 18 1.58 -19.11 -0.38
CA LEU A 18 0.74 -20.01 -1.19
C LEU A 18 0.69 -19.62 -2.68
N MET A 19 0.75 -18.32 -2.99
CA MET A 19 0.51 -17.82 -4.34
C MET A 19 1.66 -16.93 -4.83
N SER A 20 1.71 -16.73 -6.16
CA SER A 20 2.64 -15.78 -6.76
C SER A 20 2.31 -14.34 -6.34
N LEU A 21 3.31 -13.46 -6.29
CA LEU A 21 3.11 -12.04 -6.02
C LEU A 21 2.15 -11.39 -7.02
N GLN A 22 2.18 -11.81 -8.28
CA GLN A 22 1.30 -11.31 -9.33
C GLN A 22 -0.16 -11.62 -9.01
N THR A 23 -0.49 -12.89 -8.76
CA THR A 23 -1.86 -13.31 -8.40
C THR A 23 -2.33 -12.61 -7.12
N GLY A 24 -1.46 -12.52 -6.09
CA GLY A 24 -1.76 -11.79 -4.87
C GLY A 24 -2.07 -10.32 -5.12
N THR A 25 -1.30 -9.66 -5.99
CA THR A 25 -1.52 -8.25 -6.35
C THR A 25 -2.82 -8.06 -7.15
N GLU A 26 -3.18 -8.99 -8.05
CA GLU A 26 -4.46 -8.96 -8.74
C GLU A 26 -5.64 -9.08 -7.76
N MET A 27 -5.56 -10.00 -6.80
CA MET A 27 -6.59 -10.14 -5.75
C MET A 27 -6.71 -8.90 -4.87
N ILE A 28 -5.58 -8.31 -4.47
CA ILE A 28 -5.54 -7.06 -3.71
C ILE A 28 -6.16 -5.91 -4.52
N ALA A 29 -5.86 -5.82 -5.82
CA ALA A 29 -6.41 -4.79 -6.69
C ALA A 29 -7.94 -4.94 -6.84
N LEU A 30 -8.45 -6.17 -6.98
CA LEU A 30 -9.87 -6.44 -7.01
C LEU A 30 -10.55 -6.11 -5.68
N ALA A 31 -9.94 -6.49 -4.55
CA ALA A 31 -10.47 -6.14 -3.23
C ALA A 31 -10.52 -4.61 -3.03
N LEU A 32 -9.50 -3.88 -3.49
CA LEU A 32 -9.51 -2.42 -3.45
C LEU A 32 -10.59 -1.85 -4.37
N LEU A 33 -10.80 -2.43 -5.55
CA LEU A 33 -11.86 -2.04 -6.48
C LEU A 33 -13.24 -2.16 -5.82
N PHE A 34 -13.55 -3.31 -5.22
CA PHE A 34 -14.82 -3.51 -4.49
C PHE A 34 -14.98 -2.50 -3.35
N ASN A 35 -13.91 -2.27 -2.57
CA ASN A 35 -13.93 -1.28 -1.49
C ASN A 35 -14.22 0.15 -2.01
N LYS A 36 -13.69 0.52 -3.18
CA LYS A 36 -13.96 1.85 -3.77
C LYS A 36 -15.34 1.94 -4.42
N ILE A 37 -15.86 0.87 -5.00
CA ILE A 37 -17.23 0.81 -5.52
C ILE A 37 -18.23 0.98 -4.38
N THR A 38 -18.03 0.31 -3.25
CA THR A 38 -18.93 0.50 -2.08
C THR A 38 -18.89 1.94 -1.57
N GLY A 39 -17.75 2.63 -1.65
CA GLY A 39 -17.63 4.05 -1.35
C GLY A 39 -18.51 4.95 -2.24
N LEU A 40 -18.81 4.52 -3.49
CA LEU A 40 -19.70 5.28 -4.38
C LEU A 40 -21.15 5.33 -3.89
N TYR A 41 -21.60 4.34 -3.13
CA TYR A 41 -22.96 4.40 -2.54
C TYR A 41 -23.15 5.63 -1.64
N GLY A 42 -22.08 6.13 -1.03
CA GLY A 42 -22.11 7.38 -0.28
C GLY A 42 -22.46 8.60 -1.14
N LEU A 43 -22.12 8.60 -2.46
CA LEU A 43 -22.52 9.66 -3.38
C LEU A 43 -24.04 9.67 -3.62
N LEU A 44 -24.71 8.51 -3.55
CA LEU A 44 -26.14 8.44 -3.67
C LEU A 44 -26.84 9.15 -2.51
N ALA A 45 -26.21 9.25 -1.35
CA ALA A 45 -26.73 10.02 -0.22
C ALA A 45 -26.88 11.51 -0.55
N ILE A 46 -26.03 12.05 -1.46
CA ILE A 46 -26.16 13.44 -1.94
C ILE A 46 -27.45 13.63 -2.71
N LEU A 47 -27.82 12.64 -3.52
CA LEU A 47 -29.07 12.68 -4.32
C LEU A 47 -30.32 12.61 -3.45
N THR A 48 -30.23 12.10 -2.22
CA THR A 48 -31.34 12.05 -1.25
C THR A 48 -31.47 13.34 -0.41
N GLY A 49 -30.65 14.36 -0.69
CA GLY A 49 -30.68 15.65 0.02
C GLY A 49 -30.05 15.65 1.40
N TYR A 50 -29.27 14.61 1.75
CA TYR A 50 -28.52 14.57 3.00
C TYR A 50 -27.39 15.60 3.01
N SER A 51 -27.31 16.43 4.06
CA SER A 51 -26.24 17.41 4.22
C SER A 51 -24.93 16.72 4.56
N LEU A 52 -23.99 16.73 3.61
CA LEU A 52 -22.65 16.15 3.78
C LEU A 52 -21.67 17.13 4.43
N SER A 53 -20.86 16.60 5.34
CA SER A 53 -19.67 17.31 5.80
C SER A 53 -18.66 17.46 4.66
N VAL A 54 -17.88 18.56 4.64
CA VAL A 54 -16.79 18.80 3.68
C VAL A 54 -15.81 17.63 3.67
N VAL A 55 -15.54 17.02 4.83
CA VAL A 55 -14.68 15.85 4.97
C VAL A 55 -15.26 14.63 4.26
N GLN A 56 -16.55 14.36 4.42
CA GLN A 56 -17.22 13.26 3.72
C GLN A 56 -17.22 13.47 2.20
N PHE A 57 -17.50 14.67 1.75
CA PHE A 57 -17.47 15.01 0.33
C PHE A 57 -16.06 14.78 -0.27
N SER A 58 -15.00 15.23 0.41
CA SER A 58 -13.63 15.01 -0.07
C SER A 58 -13.26 13.54 -0.17
N LEU A 59 -13.74 12.68 0.74
CA LEU A 59 -13.54 11.22 0.67
C LEU A 59 -14.24 10.59 -0.54
N TYR A 60 -15.44 11.05 -0.88
CA TYR A 60 -16.14 10.53 -2.06
C TYR A 60 -15.43 10.94 -3.36
N VAL A 61 -15.01 12.20 -3.48
CA VAL A 61 -14.21 12.66 -4.62
C VAL A 61 -12.91 11.85 -4.73
N TYR A 62 -12.21 11.65 -3.62
CA TYR A 62 -11.03 10.78 -3.57
C TYR A 62 -11.34 9.35 -4.05
N SER A 63 -12.46 8.77 -3.62
CA SER A 63 -12.84 7.40 -4.00
C SER A 63 -13.11 7.28 -5.50
N VAL A 64 -13.75 8.28 -6.12
CA VAL A 64 -13.97 8.33 -7.58
C VAL A 64 -12.65 8.42 -8.34
N LEU A 65 -11.75 9.31 -7.91
CA LEU A 65 -10.43 9.46 -8.53
C LEU A 65 -9.60 8.18 -8.40
N ALA A 66 -9.58 7.57 -7.20
CA ALA A 66 -8.91 6.32 -6.96
C ALA A 66 -9.47 5.18 -7.82
N LEU A 67 -10.79 5.11 -7.99
CA LEU A 67 -11.45 4.13 -8.85
C LEU A 67 -11.05 4.31 -10.32
N GLY A 68 -11.00 5.54 -10.82
CA GLY A 68 -10.55 5.83 -12.19
C GLY A 68 -9.11 5.38 -12.44
N ILE A 69 -8.19 5.70 -11.53
CA ILE A 69 -6.78 5.26 -11.63
C ILE A 69 -6.68 3.73 -11.53
N LEU A 70 -7.44 3.11 -10.63
CA LEU A 70 -7.45 1.67 -10.45
C LEU A 70 -7.96 0.94 -11.69
N ALA A 71 -9.05 1.41 -12.30
CA ALA A 71 -9.60 0.85 -13.54
C ALA A 71 -8.58 0.93 -14.69
N PHE A 72 -7.80 2.03 -14.74
CA PHE A 72 -6.71 2.17 -15.71
C PHE A 72 -5.54 1.22 -15.44
N CYS A 73 -5.18 0.98 -14.18
CA CYS A 73 -4.04 0.14 -13.81
C CYS A 73 -4.35 -1.37 -13.88
N LEU A 74 -5.57 -1.78 -13.55
CA LEU A 74 -5.97 -3.19 -13.37
C LEU A 74 -5.58 -4.12 -14.55
N PRO A 75 -5.88 -3.79 -15.83
CA PRO A 75 -5.54 -4.66 -16.96
C PRO A 75 -4.02 -4.75 -17.20
N HIS A 76 -3.24 -3.82 -16.65
CA HIS A 76 -1.81 -3.71 -16.85
C HIS A 76 -0.98 -4.42 -15.78
N ILE A 77 -1.60 -4.84 -14.67
CA ILE A 77 -0.93 -5.64 -13.63
C ILE A 77 -0.42 -6.94 -14.22
N ARG A 78 -1.24 -7.62 -15.02
CA ARG A 78 -0.88 -8.86 -15.75
C ARG A 78 0.21 -8.65 -16.79
N LYS A 79 0.14 -7.53 -17.50
CA LYS A 79 1.11 -7.18 -18.55
C LYS A 79 2.46 -6.73 -18.01
N GLN A 80 2.57 -6.57 -16.70
CA GLN A 80 3.78 -6.11 -15.98
C GLN A 80 4.37 -4.81 -16.54
N THR A 81 3.52 -3.92 -17.07
CA THR A 81 3.97 -2.62 -17.57
C THR A 81 4.50 -1.75 -16.44
N PRO A 82 5.70 -1.16 -16.57
CA PRO A 82 6.41 -0.53 -15.46
C PRO A 82 5.66 0.68 -14.89
N PHE A 83 5.12 1.55 -15.74
CA PHE A 83 4.43 2.77 -15.30
C PHE A 83 3.14 2.47 -14.53
N GLN A 84 2.29 1.60 -15.06
CA GLN A 84 0.98 1.29 -14.46
C GLN A 84 1.14 0.53 -13.15
N ASN A 85 2.09 -0.39 -13.06
CA ASN A 85 2.38 -1.09 -11.80
C ASN A 85 2.90 -0.12 -10.75
N LEU A 86 3.78 0.81 -11.14
CA LEU A 86 4.29 1.84 -10.23
C LEU A 86 3.17 2.79 -9.78
N ALA A 87 2.29 3.22 -10.70
CA ALA A 87 1.14 4.05 -10.37
C ALA A 87 0.18 3.34 -9.40
N PHE A 88 -0.07 2.04 -9.62
CA PHE A 88 -0.88 1.23 -8.70
C PHE A 88 -0.24 1.11 -7.31
N ALA A 89 1.07 0.88 -7.21
CA ALA A 89 1.76 0.81 -5.93
C ALA A 89 1.64 2.14 -5.17
N TRP A 90 1.85 3.27 -5.83
CA TRP A 90 1.67 4.59 -5.22
C TRP A 90 0.22 4.87 -4.81
N LEU A 91 -0.74 4.51 -5.65
CA LEU A 91 -2.16 4.60 -5.31
C LEU A 91 -2.45 3.80 -4.02
N TYR A 92 -1.95 2.57 -3.93
CA TYR A 92 -2.18 1.71 -2.76
C TYR A 92 -1.51 2.25 -1.49
N ILE A 93 -0.29 2.81 -1.61
CA ILE A 93 0.41 3.46 -0.49
C ILE A 93 -0.41 4.66 0.02
N ILE A 94 -0.82 5.56 -0.89
CA ILE A 94 -1.61 6.74 -0.54
C ILE A 94 -2.94 6.32 0.09
N ASP A 95 -3.62 5.34 -0.50
CA ASP A 95 -4.88 4.83 0.01
C ASP A 95 -4.74 4.21 1.40
N THR A 96 -3.65 3.52 1.67
CA THR A 96 -3.36 2.96 2.99
C THR A 96 -3.13 4.08 4.01
N VAL A 97 -2.35 5.11 3.67
CA VAL A 97 -2.10 6.26 4.56
C VAL A 97 -3.41 7.02 4.84
N VAL A 98 -4.17 7.36 3.80
CA VAL A 98 -5.45 8.06 3.91
C VAL A 98 -6.41 7.28 4.82
N ASN A 99 -6.63 6.00 4.54
CA ASN A 99 -7.55 5.19 5.34
C ASN A 99 -7.08 5.04 6.78
N THR A 100 -5.78 4.83 7.02
CA THR A 100 -5.23 4.75 8.38
C THR A 100 -5.44 6.06 9.13
N ALA A 101 -5.17 7.20 8.51
CA ALA A 101 -5.38 8.51 9.11
C ALA A 101 -6.85 8.74 9.50
N TYR A 102 -7.79 8.47 8.59
CA TYR A 102 -9.23 8.62 8.89
C TYR A 102 -9.71 7.64 9.95
N THR A 103 -9.27 6.38 9.90
CA THR A 103 -9.64 5.38 10.92
C THR A 103 -9.10 5.79 12.29
N THR A 104 -7.89 6.30 12.37
CA THR A 104 -7.29 6.78 13.62
C THR A 104 -8.05 8.00 14.15
N LEU A 105 -8.34 9.00 13.30
CA LEU A 105 -9.12 10.17 13.70
C LEU A 105 -10.51 9.78 14.23
N PHE A 106 -11.18 8.87 13.53
CA PHE A 106 -12.49 8.38 13.96
C PHE A 106 -12.40 7.61 15.27
N ALA A 107 -11.44 6.73 15.44
CA ALA A 107 -11.23 5.97 16.66
C ALA A 107 -10.95 6.90 17.87
N VAL A 108 -10.10 7.91 17.68
CA VAL A 108 -9.82 8.91 18.73
C VAL A 108 -11.07 9.72 19.09
N SER A 109 -11.82 10.22 18.10
CA SER A 109 -13.06 10.98 18.34
C SER A 109 -14.11 10.14 19.06
N TRP A 110 -14.23 8.86 18.71
CA TRP A 110 -15.11 7.93 19.39
C TRP A 110 -14.70 7.69 20.84
N PHE A 111 -13.41 7.49 21.07
CA PHE A 111 -12.89 7.27 22.42
C PHE A 111 -13.12 8.50 23.34
N LEU A 112 -12.83 9.70 22.84
CA LEU A 112 -13.10 10.94 23.57
C LEU A 112 -14.58 11.15 23.85
N ALA A 113 -15.46 10.80 22.91
CA ALA A 113 -16.91 10.89 23.13
C ALA A 113 -17.40 9.92 24.22
N LEU A 114 -16.76 8.74 24.35
CA LEU A 114 -17.06 7.81 25.45
C LEU A 114 -16.60 8.33 26.83
N GLU A 115 -15.48 9.06 26.89
CA GLU A 115 -15.01 9.68 28.14
C GLU A 115 -15.95 10.81 28.60
N ASP A 116 -16.52 11.60 27.66
CA ASP A 116 -17.46 12.68 27.99
C ASP A 116 -18.82 12.15 28.49
N VAL A 117 -19.23 10.96 28.06
CA VAL A 117 -20.46 10.28 28.50
C VAL A 117 -20.28 9.50 29.81
N GLY A 118 -19.04 9.29 30.25
CA GLY A 118 -18.70 8.66 31.53
C GLY A 118 -19.08 9.54 32.74
N PRO A 119 -19.33 9.06 33.85
CA PRO A 119 -20.33 8.70 34.84
C PRO A 119 -21.33 9.80 35.27
N LYS A 120 -21.69 10.76 34.43
CA LYS A 120 -22.63 11.85 34.76
C LYS A 120 -24.13 11.50 34.64
N GLN A 121 -24.48 10.29 34.19
CA GLN A 121 -25.87 9.84 34.09
C GLN A 121 -26.11 8.53 34.81
N ALA A 122 -25.55 8.35 36.00
CA ALA A 122 -26.11 7.42 36.95
C ALA A 122 -26.90 8.26 37.97
N GLU A 123 -28.08 8.78 37.59
CA GLU A 123 -29.13 9.00 38.58
C GLU A 123 -29.48 7.62 39.16
N PRO A 124 -29.51 7.48 40.48
CA PRO A 124 -29.85 6.22 41.13
C PRO A 124 -31.35 5.98 40.98
N THR A 125 -31.74 5.36 39.88
CA THR A 125 -33.04 4.67 39.80
C THR A 125 -32.79 3.29 40.42
N GLU A 126 -33.33 3.12 41.64
CA GLU A 126 -33.43 1.85 42.34
C GLU A 126 -34.14 0.81 41.45
N THR A 127 -33.39 0.04 40.73
CA THR A 127 -33.83 -1.27 40.21
C THR A 127 -32.55 -2.09 40.09
N ASP A 128 -32.46 -3.13 40.91
CA ASP A 128 -31.45 -4.16 40.95
C ASP A 128 -31.35 -4.92 39.64
N GLU A 129 -30.70 -4.36 38.62
CA GLU A 129 -30.19 -5.13 37.51
C GLU A 129 -28.66 -5.04 37.53
N PRO A 130 -27.93 -6.19 37.51
CA PRO A 130 -26.49 -6.18 37.64
C PRO A 130 -25.85 -5.49 36.42
N ALA A 131 -24.79 -4.73 36.68
CA ALA A 131 -23.95 -3.89 35.79
C ALA A 131 -23.47 -4.59 34.50
N MET A 132 -24.35 -5.21 33.73
CA MET A 132 -24.06 -5.92 32.49
C MET A 132 -23.83 -4.95 31.32
N GLY A 133 -24.44 -3.78 31.33
CA GLY A 133 -24.28 -2.76 30.28
C GLY A 133 -22.89 -2.17 30.19
N GLY A 134 -22.22 -1.94 31.33
CA GLY A 134 -20.86 -1.40 31.35
C GLY A 134 -19.81 -2.43 30.87
N VAL A 135 -19.96 -3.69 31.23
CA VAL A 135 -19.05 -4.78 30.82
C VAL A 135 -19.23 -5.09 29.32
N LEU A 136 -20.48 -5.14 28.83
CA LEU A 136 -20.75 -5.36 27.41
C LEU A 136 -20.23 -4.21 26.54
N GLY A 137 -20.40 -2.95 26.97
CA GLY A 137 -19.85 -1.79 26.27
C GLY A 137 -18.32 -1.78 26.23
N ALA A 138 -17.65 -2.15 27.30
CA ALA A 138 -16.19 -2.25 27.36
C ALA A 138 -15.65 -3.39 26.48
N VAL A 139 -16.30 -4.56 26.48
CA VAL A 139 -15.95 -5.70 25.62
C VAL A 139 -16.15 -5.33 24.15
N ASP A 140 -17.22 -4.66 23.81
CA ASP A 140 -17.52 -4.24 22.43
C ASP A 140 -16.50 -3.23 21.93
N THR A 141 -16.11 -2.27 22.74
CA THR A 141 -15.07 -1.28 22.43
C THR A 141 -13.70 -1.96 22.23
N THR A 142 -13.31 -2.89 23.10
CA THR A 142 -12.04 -3.62 23.01
C THR A 142 -12.00 -4.49 21.76
N THR A 143 -13.09 -5.17 21.44
CA THR A 143 -13.23 -5.99 20.23
C THR A 143 -13.10 -5.12 18.98
N SER A 144 -13.78 -3.99 18.93
CA SER A 144 -13.73 -3.05 17.80
C SER A 144 -12.31 -2.51 17.59
N MET A 145 -11.61 -2.10 18.65
CA MET A 145 -10.21 -1.64 18.58
C MET A 145 -9.27 -2.75 18.08
N THR A 146 -9.43 -3.98 18.55
CA THR A 146 -8.64 -5.12 18.11
C THR A 146 -8.84 -5.39 16.62
N LEU A 147 -10.08 -5.34 16.12
CA LEU A 147 -10.38 -5.52 14.70
C LEU A 147 -9.78 -4.40 13.84
N ILE A 148 -9.85 -3.14 14.28
CA ILE A 148 -9.25 -2.00 13.58
C ILE A 148 -7.75 -2.20 13.43
N VAL A 149 -7.05 -2.57 14.50
CA VAL A 149 -5.61 -2.83 14.47
C VAL A 149 -5.29 -4.00 13.55
N MET A 150 -6.03 -5.10 13.63
CA MET A 150 -5.84 -6.28 12.80
C MET A 150 -6.01 -5.95 11.30
N PHE A 151 -7.10 -5.26 10.93
CA PHE A 151 -7.31 -4.88 9.54
C PHE A 151 -6.27 -3.89 9.02
N THR A 152 -5.79 -2.98 9.87
CA THR A 152 -4.70 -2.06 9.52
C THR A 152 -3.40 -2.82 9.24
N LEU A 153 -3.06 -3.81 10.06
CA LEU A 153 -1.87 -4.64 9.86
C LEU A 153 -1.96 -5.46 8.57
N ILE A 154 -3.12 -6.06 8.27
CA ILE A 154 -3.38 -6.78 7.02
C ILE A 154 -3.19 -5.83 5.83
N ARG A 155 -3.69 -4.61 5.91
CA ARG A 155 -3.57 -3.61 4.85
C ARG A 155 -2.12 -3.19 4.62
N VAL A 156 -1.35 -3.00 5.69
CA VAL A 156 0.10 -2.74 5.61
C VAL A 156 0.85 -3.92 4.97
N TYR A 157 0.49 -5.14 5.33
CA TYR A 157 1.06 -6.33 4.69
C TYR A 157 0.76 -6.35 3.17
N PHE A 158 -0.46 -6.07 2.76
CA PHE A 158 -0.83 -5.98 1.34
C PHE A 158 -0.07 -4.88 0.60
N MET A 159 0.18 -3.76 1.26
CA MET A 159 1.03 -2.69 0.72
C MET A 159 2.43 -3.22 0.38
N PHE A 160 3.06 -4.01 1.27
CA PHE A 160 4.36 -4.60 0.99
C PHE A 160 4.33 -5.63 -0.14
N VAL A 161 3.25 -6.40 -0.28
CA VAL A 161 3.06 -7.34 -1.40
C VAL A 161 3.00 -6.60 -2.73
N VAL A 162 2.19 -5.55 -2.82
CA VAL A 162 2.05 -4.71 -4.02
C VAL A 162 3.37 -4.03 -4.37
N MET A 163 4.07 -3.48 -3.39
CA MET A 163 5.39 -2.87 -3.58
C MET A 163 6.43 -3.88 -4.08
N ALA A 164 6.44 -5.10 -3.52
CA ALA A 164 7.37 -6.15 -3.94
C ALA A 164 7.08 -6.62 -5.37
N HIS A 165 5.81 -6.77 -5.76
CA HIS A 165 5.41 -7.09 -7.13
C HIS A 165 5.85 -6.01 -8.11
N THR A 166 5.54 -4.74 -7.83
CA THR A 166 5.93 -3.61 -8.67
C THR A 166 7.43 -3.53 -8.85
N ARG A 167 8.20 -3.74 -7.78
CA ARG A 167 9.66 -3.79 -7.86
C ARG A 167 10.13 -4.92 -8.78
N SER A 168 9.55 -6.12 -8.67
CA SER A 168 9.92 -7.24 -9.55
C SER A 168 9.62 -6.94 -11.02
N ALA A 169 8.46 -6.31 -11.31
CA ALA A 169 8.10 -5.87 -12.65
C ALA A 169 9.09 -4.84 -13.23
N LEU A 170 9.49 -3.85 -12.42
CA LEU A 170 10.50 -2.86 -12.82
C LEU A 170 11.87 -3.50 -13.12
N LEU A 171 12.28 -4.48 -12.32
CA LEU A 171 13.55 -5.18 -12.52
C LEU A 171 13.51 -6.07 -13.76
N GLN A 172 12.41 -6.80 -13.99
CA GLN A 172 12.22 -7.63 -15.19
C GLN A 172 12.23 -6.79 -16.47
N TYR A 173 11.54 -5.63 -16.44
CA TYR A 173 11.55 -4.70 -17.57
C TYR A 173 12.97 -4.20 -17.88
N ARG A 174 13.75 -3.86 -16.86
CA ARG A 174 15.14 -3.45 -17.01
C ARG A 174 16.01 -4.57 -17.59
N GLU A 175 15.87 -5.79 -17.11
CA GLU A 175 16.63 -6.96 -17.59
C GLU A 175 16.22 -7.38 -19.01
N GLY A 176 14.95 -7.24 -19.38
CA GLY A 176 14.46 -7.46 -20.75
C GLY A 176 15.02 -6.44 -21.75
N GLY A 177 15.01 -5.17 -21.38
CA GLY A 177 15.58 -4.10 -22.20
C GLY A 177 17.07 -4.25 -22.45
N GLN A 178 17.85 -4.75 -21.48
CA GLN A 178 19.29 -4.98 -21.65
C GLN A 178 19.62 -6.07 -22.67
N ARG A 179 18.75 -7.05 -22.92
CA ARG A 179 18.98 -8.13 -23.89
C ARG A 179 18.74 -7.72 -25.34
N GLU A 180 17.94 -6.69 -25.56
CA GLU A 180 17.54 -6.25 -26.91
C GLU A 180 18.50 -5.20 -27.50
N TRP A 181 19.33 -4.57 -26.64
CA TRP A 181 20.25 -3.51 -27.01
C TRP A 181 21.68 -3.89 -26.63
N ASP A 182 22.31 -4.77 -27.43
CA ASP A 182 23.74 -5.13 -27.34
C ASP A 182 24.69 -3.98 -27.77
N ASP A 183 24.16 -2.78 -28.02
CA ASP A 183 24.95 -1.60 -28.33
C ASP A 183 25.37 -0.86 -27.05
N GLU A 184 26.65 -0.66 -26.92
CA GLU A 184 27.51 -0.17 -25.83
C GLU A 184 27.17 1.21 -25.23
N SER A 185 26.05 1.82 -25.58
CA SER A 185 25.70 3.18 -25.18
C SER A 185 24.42 3.21 -24.32
N GLN A 186 24.64 3.33 -23.00
CA GLN A 186 23.65 3.71 -22.00
C GLN A 186 22.63 2.64 -21.58
N SER A 187 23.08 1.64 -20.86
CA SER A 187 22.21 0.91 -19.95
C SER A 187 21.67 1.86 -18.87
N SER A 188 20.59 2.59 -19.19
CA SER A 188 19.99 3.49 -18.22
C SER A 188 19.42 2.67 -17.07
N GLU A 189 19.98 2.86 -15.86
CA GLU A 189 19.53 2.21 -14.61
C GLU A 189 18.03 2.40 -14.33
N ASN A 190 17.37 3.32 -15.04
CA ASN A 190 15.98 3.71 -14.80
C ASN A 190 15.13 3.45 -16.04
N PRO A 191 14.06 2.62 -15.96
CA PRO A 191 13.11 2.40 -17.05
C PRO A 191 12.48 3.66 -17.65
N PHE A 192 12.44 4.74 -16.86
CA PHE A 192 11.87 6.04 -17.25
C PHE A 192 12.93 7.08 -17.64
N ALA A 193 14.17 6.67 -17.91
CA ALA A 193 15.21 7.60 -18.36
C ALA A 193 14.84 8.28 -19.69
N VAL A 194 15.42 9.45 -19.94
CA VAL A 194 15.25 10.15 -21.21
C VAL A 194 15.88 9.30 -22.30
N GLY A 195 15.10 8.92 -23.31
CA GLY A 195 15.56 8.03 -24.39
C GLY A 195 15.01 6.60 -24.29
N SER A 196 14.49 6.17 -23.13
CA SER A 196 13.80 4.88 -23.04
C SER A 196 12.37 4.95 -23.58
N PRO A 197 11.78 3.85 -24.07
CA PRO A 197 10.41 3.81 -24.59
C PRO A 197 9.36 4.32 -23.59
N GLU A 198 9.52 3.99 -22.30
CA GLU A 198 8.64 4.45 -21.23
C GLU A 198 9.06 5.81 -20.63
N GLY A 199 10.21 6.35 -21.04
CA GLY A 199 10.74 7.64 -20.60
C GLY A 199 10.16 8.84 -21.35
N ALA A 200 9.45 8.60 -22.47
CA ALA A 200 8.89 9.63 -23.31
C ALA A 200 7.61 10.27 -22.71
N GLY A 201 7.43 11.56 -22.95
CA GLY A 201 6.22 12.31 -22.60
C GLY A 201 5.99 12.47 -21.09
N TRP A 202 4.71 12.66 -20.71
CA TRP A 202 4.30 12.91 -19.33
C TRP A 202 4.47 11.69 -18.42
N LYS A 203 4.27 10.45 -18.97
CA LYS A 203 4.44 9.20 -18.23
C LYS A 203 5.87 9.06 -17.73
N GLY A 204 6.86 9.37 -18.56
CA GLY A 204 8.27 9.34 -18.17
C GLY A 204 8.60 10.37 -17.08
N LYS A 205 8.03 11.59 -17.16
CA LYS A 205 8.22 12.61 -16.11
C LYS A 205 7.67 12.15 -14.77
N VAL A 206 6.43 11.68 -14.75
CA VAL A 206 5.76 11.17 -13.54
C VAL A 206 6.46 9.91 -13.01
N GLY A 207 6.83 8.97 -13.89
CA GLY A 207 7.56 7.77 -13.51
C GLY A 207 8.90 8.08 -12.84
N ARG A 208 9.69 9.04 -13.37
CA ARG A 208 10.94 9.52 -12.74
C ARG A 208 10.71 10.07 -11.35
N THR A 209 9.68 10.91 -11.17
CA THR A 209 9.34 11.46 -9.86
C THR A 209 8.94 10.38 -8.87
N MET A 210 8.10 9.44 -9.30
CA MET A 210 7.65 8.30 -8.47
C MET A 210 8.82 7.40 -8.04
N VAL A 211 9.75 7.12 -8.96
CA VAL A 211 10.95 6.32 -8.65
C VAL A 211 11.93 7.10 -7.78
N SER A 212 12.07 8.42 -7.95
CA SER A 212 12.99 9.24 -7.15
C SER A 212 12.67 9.18 -5.66
N VAL A 213 11.38 9.10 -5.33
CA VAL A 213 10.92 8.87 -3.96
C VAL A 213 11.07 7.39 -3.62
N GLY A 214 12.10 7.05 -2.86
CA GLY A 214 12.43 5.67 -2.51
C GLY A 214 13.27 4.91 -3.56
N ARG A 215 14.14 5.61 -4.30
CA ARG A 215 14.98 5.04 -5.36
C ARG A 215 15.70 3.77 -4.92
N GLY A 216 16.28 3.74 -3.71
CA GLY A 216 16.97 2.58 -3.18
C GLY A 216 16.08 1.34 -2.98
N TYR A 217 14.77 1.52 -2.87
CA TYR A 217 13.82 0.42 -2.82
C TYR A 217 13.43 -0.06 -4.22
N TRP A 218 13.04 0.86 -5.09
CA TRP A 218 12.52 0.53 -6.43
C TRP A 218 13.60 -0.01 -7.37
N LEU A 219 14.74 0.67 -7.40
CA LEU A 219 15.87 0.36 -8.28
C LEU A 219 17.16 0.30 -7.46
N PRO A 220 17.53 -0.87 -6.95
CA PRO A 220 18.82 -1.05 -6.28
C PRO A 220 19.96 -0.75 -7.27
N SER A 221 21.01 -0.09 -6.80
CA SER A 221 22.19 0.18 -7.61
C SER A 221 22.87 -1.12 -8.03
N LEU A 222 23.54 -1.12 -9.19
CA LEU A 222 24.33 -2.28 -9.65
C LEU A 222 25.38 -2.67 -8.60
N ALA A 223 26.01 -1.70 -7.93
CA ALA A 223 26.94 -1.95 -6.85
C ALA A 223 26.35 -2.76 -5.69
N GLU A 224 25.07 -2.54 -5.33
CA GLU A 224 24.38 -3.32 -4.29
C GLU A 224 24.11 -4.76 -4.75
N LYS A 225 23.84 -4.97 -6.06
CA LYS A 225 23.71 -6.31 -6.64
C LYS A 225 25.06 -7.05 -6.62
N ASP A 226 26.15 -6.37 -6.94
CA ASP A 226 27.50 -6.96 -6.96
C ASP A 226 28.02 -7.27 -5.55
N GLU A 227 27.70 -6.45 -4.55
CA GLU A 227 28.00 -6.74 -3.15
C GLU A 227 27.19 -7.95 -2.66
N TRP A 228 25.91 -8.04 -3.03
CA TRP A 228 25.10 -9.20 -2.69
C TRP A 228 25.62 -10.48 -3.37
N ALA A 229 25.94 -10.43 -4.66
CA ALA A 229 26.50 -11.54 -5.40
C ALA A 229 27.85 -11.98 -4.81
N ARG A 230 28.73 -11.05 -4.44
CA ARG A 230 29.99 -11.31 -3.77
C ARG A 230 29.80 -11.94 -2.39
N SER A 231 28.86 -11.43 -1.60
CA SER A 231 28.55 -11.97 -0.27
C SER A 231 27.97 -13.39 -0.33
N MET A 232 27.15 -13.69 -1.33
CA MET A 232 26.63 -15.04 -1.57
C MET A 232 27.73 -15.99 -2.00
N ASN A 233 28.58 -15.58 -2.94
CA ASN A 233 29.68 -16.40 -3.45
C ASN A 233 30.72 -16.71 -2.37
N SER A 234 30.99 -15.76 -1.47
CA SER A 234 31.89 -15.98 -0.31
C SER A 234 31.29 -16.99 0.68
N ARG A 235 29.98 -17.00 0.90
CA ARG A 235 29.29 -17.97 1.76
C ARG A 235 29.32 -19.41 1.20
N PHE A 236 29.19 -19.54 -0.13
CA PHE A 236 29.30 -20.85 -0.78
C PHE A 236 30.73 -21.34 -0.83
N ARG A 237 31.73 -20.49 -1.04
CA ARG A 237 33.13 -20.84 -1.01
C ARG A 237 33.60 -21.26 0.40
N GLY A 238 33.14 -20.58 1.44
CA GLY A 238 33.47 -20.92 2.81
C GLY A 238 32.96 -22.29 3.25
N LYS A 239 31.81 -22.75 2.68
CA LYS A 239 31.28 -24.08 2.92
C LYS A 239 32.03 -25.20 2.15
N ALA A 240 32.53 -24.90 0.97
CA ALA A 240 33.28 -25.86 0.17
C ALA A 240 34.72 -26.07 0.68
N SER A 241 35.28 -25.15 1.46
CA SER A 241 36.63 -25.24 2.07
C SER A 241 36.63 -25.89 3.45
N ALA A 242 35.44 -26.17 4.02
CA ALA A 242 35.28 -26.77 5.36
C ALA A 242 34.81 -28.24 5.32
N ALA A 243 34.71 -28.84 4.13
CA ALA A 243 34.45 -30.24 3.84
C ALA A 243 35.70 -30.89 3.21
#